data_a53ae31f62606606e499ccf51683a283
#
_entry.id   a53ae31f62606606e499ccf51683a283
#
_cell.length_a   1.000
_cell.length_b   1.000
_cell.length_c   1.000
_cell.angle_alpha   90.00
_cell.angle_beta   90.00
_cell.angle_gamma   90.00
#
_symmetry.space_group_name_H-M   'P 1'
#
loop_
_entity.id
_entity.type
_entity.pdbx_description
1 polymer ?
#
loop_
_entity_poly.entity_id
_entity_poly.type
_entity_poly.pdbx_seq_one_letter_code
_entity_poly.pdbx_strand_id
1 'polypeptide(L)'
;MFLDAFVPEAGDTLAEKASQAARDAMEGVIARGEVGMKPLSAALFRVNENDRAWVDRMCTPHPAATLTDKATFTGGRDRIAKRAYIRAKGYPSVPFDAAQDKLKAIAGWRIYEVPCGHDVMVDMPDRLTEILLEVA
;
A
#
# COMPACT_ATOMS: atom_id res chain seq x y z
N MET A 1 -7.01 -9.46 -2.08
CA MET A 1 -7.29 -8.04 -2.41
C MET A 1 -6.10 -7.19 -2.05
N PHE A 2 -5.85 -6.12 -2.82
CA PHE A 2 -4.89 -5.06 -2.49
C PHE A 2 -5.63 -3.75 -2.34
N LEU A 3 -5.30 -2.99 -1.30
CA LEU A 3 -5.89 -1.68 -1.01
C LEU A 3 -4.78 -0.63 -1.10
N ASP A 4 -4.83 0.19 -2.14
CA ASP A 4 -3.90 1.30 -2.43
C ASP A 4 -2.44 0.94 -2.15
N ALA A 5 -1.96 -0.15 -2.75
CA ALA A 5 -0.74 -0.82 -2.35
C ALA A 5 0.15 -1.20 -3.54
N PHE A 6 1.42 -1.43 -3.25
CA PHE A 6 2.31 -2.13 -4.18
C PHE A 6 1.83 -3.57 -4.40
N VAL A 7 2.00 -4.06 -5.63
CA VAL A 7 1.71 -5.46 -5.98
C VAL A 7 3.03 -6.10 -6.42
N PRO A 8 3.76 -6.73 -5.49
CA PRO A 8 5.08 -7.27 -5.79
C PRO A 8 5.01 -8.55 -6.63
N GLU A 9 6.01 -8.75 -7.47
CA GLU A 9 6.34 -10.03 -8.08
C GLU A 9 7.41 -10.76 -7.26
N ALA A 10 7.64 -12.04 -7.56
CA ALA A 10 8.69 -12.80 -6.89
C ALA A 10 10.08 -12.16 -7.16
N GLY A 11 10.82 -11.91 -6.10
CA GLY A 11 12.13 -11.25 -6.16
C GLY A 11 12.09 -9.73 -6.02
N ASP A 12 10.94 -9.09 -6.12
CA ASP A 12 10.81 -7.64 -5.88
C ASP A 12 11.05 -7.28 -4.41
N THR A 13 11.58 -6.08 -4.19
CA THR A 13 11.58 -5.41 -2.88
C THR A 13 10.65 -4.20 -2.93
N LEU A 14 10.17 -3.73 -1.77
CA LEU A 14 9.40 -2.49 -1.73
C LEU A 14 10.28 -1.29 -2.09
N ALA A 15 11.53 -1.29 -1.65
CA ALA A 15 12.50 -0.23 -1.94
C ALA A 15 12.69 -0.02 -3.46
N GLU A 16 12.75 -1.09 -4.27
CA GLU A 16 12.85 -0.98 -5.74
C GLU A 16 11.61 -0.39 -6.40
N LYS A 17 10.44 -0.51 -5.78
CA LYS A 17 9.17 0.04 -6.29
C LYS A 17 8.93 1.48 -5.82
N ALA A 18 9.65 1.94 -4.81
CA ALA A 18 9.52 3.27 -4.24
C ALA A 18 10.29 4.32 -5.05
N SER A 19 10.06 5.60 -4.74
CA SER A 19 10.87 6.69 -5.27
C SER A 19 12.31 6.59 -4.77
N GLN A 20 13.26 7.21 -5.50
CA GLN A 20 14.67 7.22 -5.08
C GLN A 20 14.84 7.75 -3.65
N ALA A 21 14.18 8.88 -3.32
CA ALA A 21 14.25 9.45 -1.97
C ALA A 21 13.73 8.50 -0.88
N ALA A 22 12.65 7.75 -1.17
CA ALA A 22 12.13 6.76 -0.23
C ALA A 22 13.08 5.56 -0.08
N ARG A 23 13.71 5.12 -1.17
CA ARG A 23 14.74 4.07 -1.16
C ARG A 23 15.92 4.48 -0.30
N ASP A 24 16.48 5.67 -0.53
CA ASP A 24 17.62 6.18 0.23
C ASP A 24 17.31 6.28 1.73
N ALA A 25 16.08 6.67 2.07
CA ALA A 25 15.62 6.70 3.46
C ALA A 25 15.56 5.29 4.10
N MET A 26 15.06 4.29 3.37
CA MET A 26 14.97 2.90 3.83
C MET A 26 16.37 2.30 4.02
N GLU A 27 17.25 2.46 3.03
CA GLU A 27 18.64 1.98 3.09
C GLU A 27 19.42 2.67 4.21
N GLY A 28 19.19 3.98 4.41
CA GLY A 28 19.81 4.74 5.50
C GLY A 28 19.44 4.24 6.89
N VAL A 29 18.19 3.83 7.12
CA VAL A 29 17.75 3.21 8.37
C VAL A 29 18.52 1.93 8.64
N ILE A 30 18.65 1.06 7.63
CA ILE A 30 19.37 -0.20 7.74
C ILE A 30 20.87 0.05 7.95
N ALA A 31 21.47 0.97 7.22
CA ALA A 31 22.90 1.30 7.35
C ALA A 31 23.27 1.81 8.75
N ARG A 32 22.32 2.45 9.46
CA ARG A 32 22.51 2.87 10.85
C ARG A 32 22.23 1.78 11.89
N GLY A 33 21.86 0.58 11.46
CA GLY A 33 21.51 -0.53 12.34
C GLY A 33 20.17 -0.34 13.07
N GLU A 34 19.30 0.53 12.58
CA GLU A 34 17.98 0.75 13.15
C GLU A 34 17.03 -0.39 12.77
N VAL A 35 16.26 -0.89 13.73
CA VAL A 35 15.33 -2.01 13.51
C VAL A 35 14.09 -1.58 12.75
N GLY A 36 13.65 -0.36 12.93
CA GLY A 36 12.39 0.14 12.36
C GLY A 36 12.48 1.53 11.75
N MET A 37 11.80 1.71 10.64
CA MET A 37 11.57 3.00 10.01
C MET A 37 10.40 3.71 10.69
N LYS A 38 10.59 4.97 11.08
CA LYS A 38 9.52 5.79 11.68
C LYS A 38 8.36 5.93 10.71
N PRO A 39 7.11 5.94 11.20
CA PRO A 39 5.94 6.20 10.37
C PRO A 39 6.06 7.56 9.67
N LEU A 40 5.59 7.61 8.43
CA LEU A 40 5.30 8.86 7.76
C LEU A 40 4.05 9.50 8.38
N SER A 41 3.94 10.82 8.36
CA SER A 41 2.76 11.48 8.93
C SER A 41 1.50 11.19 8.13
N ALA A 42 0.36 11.13 8.81
CA ALA A 42 -0.96 10.95 8.21
C ALA A 42 -1.29 12.03 7.16
N ALA A 43 -0.73 13.24 7.31
CA ALA A 43 -0.88 14.32 6.34
C ALA A 43 -0.23 13.98 4.98
N LEU A 44 0.90 13.27 4.96
CA LEU A 44 1.55 12.80 3.72
C LEU A 44 0.68 11.77 3.00
N PHE A 45 -0.02 10.93 3.74
CA PHE A 45 -0.98 9.96 3.21
C PHE A 45 -2.33 10.57 2.86
N ARG A 46 -2.48 11.89 3.06
CA ARG A 46 -3.71 12.64 2.81
C ARG A 46 -4.93 12.13 3.58
N VAL A 47 -4.72 11.63 4.79
CA VAL A 47 -5.79 11.33 5.73
C VAL A 47 -6.57 12.62 6.02
N ASN A 48 -7.89 12.52 6.20
CA ASN A 48 -8.73 13.65 6.55
C ASN A 48 -8.22 14.37 7.82
N GLU A 49 -8.38 15.68 7.91
CA GLU A 49 -7.75 16.50 8.94
C GLU A 49 -8.16 16.12 10.37
N ASN A 50 -9.39 15.67 10.55
CA ASN A 50 -9.92 15.33 11.88
C ASN A 50 -9.24 14.11 12.49
N ASP A 51 -8.79 13.16 11.65
CA ASP A 51 -8.24 11.89 12.10
C ASP A 51 -6.70 11.83 12.11
N ARG A 52 -6.01 12.83 11.49
CA ARG A 52 -4.54 12.83 11.40
C ARG A 52 -3.83 12.63 12.73
N ALA A 53 -4.23 13.40 13.75
CA ALA A 53 -3.60 13.31 15.06
C ALA A 53 -3.81 11.94 15.73
N TRP A 54 -4.94 11.30 15.47
CA TRP A 54 -5.20 9.94 15.96
C TRP A 54 -4.35 8.92 15.19
N VAL A 55 -4.30 8.97 13.86
CA VAL A 55 -3.49 8.07 13.02
C VAL A 55 -2.01 8.19 13.41
N ASP A 56 -1.46 9.41 13.47
CA ASP A 56 -0.05 9.64 13.84
C ASP A 56 0.29 9.05 15.22
N ARG A 57 -0.63 9.12 16.18
CA ARG A 57 -0.43 8.54 17.52
C ARG A 57 -0.48 7.02 17.54
N MET A 58 -1.30 6.42 16.66
CA MET A 58 -1.51 4.97 16.64
C MET A 58 -0.48 4.21 15.78
N CYS A 59 0.20 4.89 14.86
CA CYS A 59 1.22 4.28 14.02
C CYS A 59 2.50 3.99 14.80
N THR A 60 3.07 2.83 14.56
CA THR A 60 4.34 2.38 15.16
C THR A 60 5.43 2.23 14.08
N PRO A 61 6.72 2.23 14.46
CA PRO A 61 7.80 1.99 13.51
C PRO A 61 7.62 0.67 12.75
N HIS A 62 7.80 0.74 11.42
CA HIS A 62 7.72 -0.41 10.54
C HIS A 62 9.08 -1.12 10.45
N PRO A 63 9.17 -2.46 10.59
CA PRO A 63 10.44 -3.18 10.50
C PRO A 63 11.15 -2.91 9.18
N ALA A 64 12.38 -2.37 9.23
CA ALA A 64 13.08 -1.91 8.05
C ALA A 64 13.39 -3.04 7.06
N ALA A 65 13.70 -4.24 7.53
CA ALA A 65 14.00 -5.40 6.68
C ALA A 65 12.84 -5.75 5.73
N THR A 66 11.58 -5.58 6.15
CA THR A 66 10.42 -5.87 5.29
C THR A 66 10.34 -4.97 4.06
N LEU A 67 11.04 -3.84 4.07
CA LEU A 67 11.07 -2.89 2.97
C LEU A 67 12.11 -3.27 1.90
N THR A 68 13.17 -3.99 2.32
CA THR A 68 14.32 -4.35 1.48
C THR A 68 14.43 -5.85 1.22
N ASP A 69 13.75 -6.69 2.00
CA ASP A 69 13.73 -8.13 1.76
C ASP A 69 12.96 -8.46 0.48
N LYS A 70 13.47 -9.45 -0.24
CA LYS A 70 12.85 -9.91 -1.49
C LYS A 70 11.56 -10.68 -1.21
N ALA A 71 10.51 -10.31 -1.92
CA ALA A 71 9.24 -11.03 -1.87
C ALA A 71 9.39 -12.45 -2.44
N THR A 72 8.93 -13.45 -1.68
CA THR A 72 8.91 -14.85 -2.11
C THR A 72 7.49 -15.36 -2.15
N PHE A 73 7.11 -16.03 -3.24
CA PHE A 73 5.76 -16.56 -3.41
C PHE A 73 5.78 -18.04 -3.76
N THR A 74 4.81 -18.76 -3.23
CA THR A 74 4.60 -20.20 -3.49
C THR A 74 3.48 -20.46 -4.50
N GLY A 75 3.09 -19.45 -5.29
CA GLY A 75 1.98 -19.54 -6.24
C GLY A 75 0.59 -19.52 -5.59
N GLY A 76 0.51 -19.27 -4.26
CA GLY A 76 -0.78 -19.19 -3.55
C GLY A 76 -1.68 -18.06 -4.09
N ARG A 77 -1.09 -16.90 -4.36
CA ARG A 77 -1.80 -15.75 -4.91
C ARG A 77 -2.53 -16.05 -6.21
N ASP A 78 -1.94 -16.86 -7.08
CA ASP A 78 -2.48 -17.13 -8.41
C ASP A 78 -3.66 -18.11 -8.39
N ARG A 79 -3.82 -18.86 -7.30
CA ARG A 79 -4.95 -19.77 -7.07
C ARG A 79 -6.17 -19.09 -6.45
N ILE A 80 -6.06 -17.81 -6.06
CA ILE A 80 -7.19 -17.04 -5.52
C ILE A 80 -8.12 -16.64 -6.66
N ALA A 81 -9.36 -17.12 -6.61
CA ALA A 81 -10.34 -16.90 -7.68
C ALA A 81 -10.86 -15.45 -7.73
N LYS A 82 -11.11 -14.85 -6.57
CA LYS A 82 -11.63 -13.48 -6.48
C LYS A 82 -10.51 -12.51 -6.12
N ARG A 83 -10.15 -11.67 -7.07
CA ARG A 83 -9.06 -10.71 -6.92
C ARG A 83 -9.56 -9.30 -7.15
N ALA A 84 -9.16 -8.38 -6.25
CA ALA A 84 -9.54 -6.98 -6.36
C ALA A 84 -8.36 -6.06 -6.02
N TYR A 85 -8.33 -4.90 -6.68
CA TYR A 85 -7.46 -3.78 -6.38
C TYR A 85 -8.33 -2.55 -6.13
N ILE A 86 -8.12 -1.88 -5.01
CA ILE A 86 -8.81 -0.63 -4.65
C ILE A 86 -7.78 0.48 -4.69
N ARG A 87 -8.00 1.50 -5.51
CA ARG A 87 -7.13 2.66 -5.68
C ARG A 87 -7.73 3.89 -5.00
N ALA A 88 -7.01 4.50 -4.06
CA ALA A 88 -7.36 5.76 -3.41
C ALA A 88 -6.92 6.95 -4.29
N LYS A 89 -7.81 7.49 -5.11
CA LYS A 89 -7.48 8.53 -6.10
C LYS A 89 -7.15 9.90 -5.48
N GLY A 90 -7.50 10.12 -4.22
CA GLY A 90 -7.10 11.32 -3.47
C GLY A 90 -5.62 11.31 -3.05
N TYR A 91 -4.95 10.17 -3.10
CA TYR A 91 -3.53 10.03 -2.81
C TYR A 91 -2.71 9.87 -4.10
N PRO A 92 -1.94 10.88 -4.55
CA PRO A 92 -1.11 10.78 -5.74
C PRO A 92 0.02 9.77 -5.57
N SER A 93 0.05 8.73 -6.41
CA SER A 93 1.10 7.71 -6.37
C SER A 93 1.29 7.07 -7.73
N VAL A 94 2.34 7.45 -8.43
CA VAL A 94 2.68 6.88 -9.74
C VAL A 94 2.82 5.35 -9.70
N PRO A 95 3.49 4.73 -8.70
CA PRO A 95 3.59 3.28 -8.63
C PRO A 95 2.25 2.58 -8.37
N PHE A 96 1.31 3.21 -7.65
CA PHE A 96 -0.01 2.61 -7.42
C PHE A 96 -0.91 2.76 -8.64
N ASP A 97 -0.81 3.87 -9.38
CA ASP A 97 -1.50 4.01 -10.67
C ASP A 97 -0.98 2.97 -11.67
N ALA A 98 0.32 2.78 -11.78
CA ALA A 98 0.92 1.76 -12.64
C ALA A 98 0.50 0.32 -12.24
N ALA A 99 0.39 0.03 -10.93
CA ALA A 99 -0.13 -1.24 -10.45
C ALA A 99 -1.59 -1.45 -10.85
N GLN A 100 -2.43 -0.43 -10.69
CA GLN A 100 -3.82 -0.44 -11.12
C GLN A 100 -3.94 -0.75 -12.62
N ASP A 101 -3.20 -0.02 -13.46
CA ASP A 101 -3.26 -0.17 -14.92
C ASP A 101 -2.80 -1.58 -15.36
N LYS A 102 -1.74 -2.09 -14.76
CA LYS A 102 -1.27 -3.47 -14.98
C LYS A 102 -2.36 -4.49 -14.64
N LEU A 103 -3.00 -4.36 -13.49
CA LEU A 103 -4.00 -5.32 -13.02
C LEU A 103 -5.31 -5.22 -13.80
N LYS A 104 -5.69 -4.02 -14.25
CA LYS A 104 -6.87 -3.80 -15.10
C LYS A 104 -6.77 -4.53 -16.43
N ALA A 105 -5.57 -4.74 -16.95
CA ALA A 105 -5.32 -5.49 -18.18
C ALA A 105 -5.36 -7.02 -18.00
N ILE A 106 -5.41 -7.52 -16.75
CA ILE A 106 -5.39 -8.96 -16.44
C ILE A 106 -6.80 -9.44 -16.12
N ALA A 107 -7.30 -10.43 -16.84
CA ALA A 107 -8.61 -11.03 -16.58
C ALA A 107 -8.73 -11.54 -15.13
N GLY A 108 -9.92 -11.38 -14.54
CA GLY A 108 -10.23 -11.86 -13.19
C GLY A 108 -9.87 -10.88 -12.06
N TRP A 109 -9.36 -9.69 -12.38
CA TRP A 109 -9.23 -8.61 -11.41
C TRP A 109 -10.42 -7.67 -11.45
N ARG A 110 -10.96 -7.32 -10.27
CA ARG A 110 -11.92 -6.24 -10.10
C ARG A 110 -11.17 -4.98 -9.65
N ILE A 111 -11.43 -3.87 -10.31
CA ILE A 111 -10.76 -2.59 -10.01
C ILE A 111 -11.80 -1.64 -9.44
N TYR A 112 -11.50 -1.08 -8.27
CA TYR A 112 -12.31 -0.05 -7.61
C TYR A 112 -11.48 1.23 -7.44
N GLU A 113 -12.14 2.36 -7.51
CA GLU A 113 -11.54 3.66 -7.22
C GLU A 113 -12.36 4.37 -6.14
N VAL A 114 -11.67 4.99 -5.19
CA VAL A 114 -12.28 5.77 -4.11
C VAL A 114 -11.65 7.15 -4.03
N PRO A 115 -12.44 8.22 -3.82
CA PRO A 115 -11.95 9.60 -3.87
C PRO A 115 -11.43 10.10 -2.51
N CYS A 116 -10.55 9.34 -1.85
CA CYS A 116 -10.01 9.67 -0.53
C CYS A 116 -8.49 9.52 -0.49
N GLY A 117 -7.89 9.79 0.67
CA GLY A 117 -6.48 9.55 0.97
C GLY A 117 -6.12 8.07 1.00
N HIS A 118 -4.84 7.80 1.26
CA HIS A 118 -4.29 6.44 1.26
C HIS A 118 -4.98 5.50 2.25
N ASP A 119 -5.34 6.00 3.42
CA ASP A 119 -5.95 5.25 4.51
C ASP A 119 -7.47 5.16 4.34
N VAL A 120 -7.91 4.45 3.30
CA VAL A 120 -9.32 4.27 2.94
C VAL A 120 -10.15 3.76 4.12
N MET A 121 -9.58 2.90 4.97
CA MET A 121 -10.23 2.37 6.17
C MET A 121 -10.55 3.46 7.22
N VAL A 122 -9.84 4.59 7.17
CA VAL A 122 -10.08 5.75 8.03
C VAL A 122 -11.04 6.74 7.36
N ASP A 123 -10.76 7.05 6.08
CA ASP A 123 -11.46 8.11 5.36
C ASP A 123 -12.84 7.68 4.84
N MET A 124 -12.99 6.42 4.43
CA MET A 124 -14.22 5.89 3.80
C MET A 124 -14.53 4.45 4.27
N PRO A 125 -14.69 4.20 5.58
CA PRO A 125 -14.88 2.83 6.13
C PRO A 125 -16.12 2.12 5.58
N ASP A 126 -17.22 2.84 5.42
CA ASP A 126 -18.47 2.28 4.90
C ASP A 126 -18.30 1.81 3.44
N ARG A 127 -17.70 2.67 2.60
CA ARG A 127 -17.44 2.33 1.20
C ARG A 127 -16.46 1.16 1.07
N LEU A 128 -15.44 1.11 1.92
CA LEU A 128 -14.52 -0.02 1.97
C LEU A 128 -15.27 -1.30 2.34
N THR A 129 -16.15 -1.24 3.33
CA THR A 129 -16.98 -2.38 3.76
C THR A 129 -17.88 -2.90 2.63
N GLU A 130 -18.55 -2.01 1.90
CA GLU A 130 -19.36 -2.39 0.72
C GLU A 130 -18.50 -3.17 -0.31
N ILE A 131 -17.34 -2.62 -0.68
CA ILE A 131 -16.43 -3.28 -1.64
C ILE A 131 -15.97 -4.65 -1.11
N LEU A 132 -15.65 -4.76 0.18
CA LEU A 132 -15.25 -6.02 0.79
C LEU A 132 -16.35 -7.08 0.68
N LEU A 133 -17.61 -6.70 0.93
CA LEU A 133 -18.77 -7.60 0.80
C LEU A 133 -19.03 -8.00 -0.66
N GLU A 134 -18.80 -7.12 -1.63
CA GLU A 134 -18.93 -7.43 -3.06
C GLU A 134 -17.91 -8.48 -3.54
N VAL A 135 -16.72 -8.53 -2.92
CA VAL A 135 -15.64 -9.43 -3.35
C VAL A 135 -15.46 -10.67 -2.46
N ALA A 136 -16.23 -10.78 -1.39
CA ALA A 136 -16.22 -11.91 -0.45
C ALA A 136 -16.75 -13.25 -1.01
#